data_50e083b4edda4deb6e0a8f2b99fd3922
#
_entry.id   50e083b4edda4deb6e0a8f2b99fd3922
#
_cell.length_a   1.000
_cell.length_b   1.000
_cell.length_c   1.000
_cell.angle_alpha   90.00
_cell.angle_beta   90.00
_cell.angle_gamma   90.00
#
_symmetry.space_group_name_H-M   'P 1'
#
loop_
_entity.id
_entity.type
_entity.pdbx_description
1 polymer ?
#
loop_
_entity_poly.entity_id
_entity_poly.type
_entity_poly.pdbx_seq_one_letter_code
_entity_poly.pdbx_strand_id
1 'polypeptide(L)'
;MKRTIKTIFLALCYSAVTNGQTSTPIHLPAIFSDHMVLQQKSTVSIWGWGEASTTVKLVGSWIPNDTISTSVDDCGRWRTKIPTCGHGGPYTLQIFTDNRKENKIILKDILLGEVWLCSGQSNMEWSPNNGIHNRQEEIDNANHPHIRFFSLSKQGSKSPQEDCYAQWEQCTPEIMQKRSAIAYFFGKRLQQKLNV
;
A
#
# COMPACT_ATOMS: atom_id res chain seq x y z
N MET A 1 -41.89 -68.53 -32.40
CA MET A 1 -40.85 -67.49 -32.56
C MET A 1 -41.08 -66.39 -31.52
N LYS A 2 -40.25 -66.37 -30.45
CA LYS A 2 -40.29 -65.30 -29.41
C LYS A 2 -39.24 -64.29 -29.70
N ARG A 3 -39.64 -63.02 -29.99
CA ARG A 3 -38.72 -61.88 -30.16
C ARG A 3 -38.46 -61.24 -28.82
N THR A 4 -37.21 -61.30 -28.36
CA THR A 4 -36.72 -60.63 -27.18
C THR A 4 -36.29 -59.19 -27.51
N ILE A 5 -36.97 -58.18 -26.96
CA ILE A 5 -36.64 -56.79 -27.09
C ILE A 5 -35.55 -56.47 -26.01
N LYS A 6 -34.35 -56.12 -26.45
CA LYS A 6 -33.29 -55.62 -25.54
C LYS A 6 -33.46 -54.11 -25.41
N THR A 7 -33.86 -53.66 -24.23
CA THR A 7 -33.91 -52.27 -23.86
C THR A 7 -32.48 -51.80 -23.51
N ILE A 8 -31.93 -50.87 -24.27
CA ILE A 8 -30.64 -50.26 -24.01
C ILE A 8 -30.91 -49.04 -23.13
N PHE A 9 -30.44 -49.07 -21.89
CA PHE A 9 -30.41 -47.88 -20.98
C PHE A 9 -29.20 -47.04 -21.35
N LEU A 10 -29.44 -45.87 -21.91
CA LEU A 10 -28.41 -44.84 -22.13
C LEU A 10 -28.25 -44.02 -20.86
N ALA A 11 -27.21 -44.32 -20.10
CA ALA A 11 -26.87 -43.49 -18.93
C ALA A 11 -26.20 -42.18 -19.38
N LEU A 12 -26.91 -41.06 -19.28
CA LEU A 12 -26.35 -39.74 -19.47
C LEU A 12 -25.49 -39.40 -18.23
N CYS A 13 -24.17 -39.49 -18.36
CA CYS A 13 -23.25 -38.91 -17.36
C CYS A 13 -23.27 -37.38 -17.49
N TYR A 14 -23.95 -36.70 -16.58
CA TYR A 14 -23.85 -35.25 -16.39
C TYR A 14 -22.52 -34.97 -15.69
N SER A 15 -21.49 -34.62 -16.44
CA SER A 15 -20.25 -34.08 -15.85
C SER A 15 -20.54 -32.66 -15.40
N ALA A 16 -20.70 -32.47 -14.10
CA ALA A 16 -20.72 -31.16 -13.50
C ALA A 16 -19.33 -30.53 -13.69
N VAL A 17 -19.24 -29.59 -14.63
CA VAL A 17 -18.08 -28.72 -14.76
C VAL A 17 -18.12 -27.78 -13.57
N THR A 18 -17.37 -28.09 -12.52
CA THR A 18 -17.10 -27.15 -11.44
C THR A 18 -16.18 -26.07 -12.00
N ASN A 19 -16.76 -24.95 -12.42
CA ASN A 19 -16.00 -23.73 -12.69
C ASN A 19 -15.32 -23.32 -11.36
N GLY A 20 -14.07 -23.68 -11.22
CA GLY A 20 -13.21 -23.13 -10.17
C GLY A 20 -13.09 -21.63 -10.43
N GLN A 21 -13.93 -20.81 -9.80
CA GLN A 21 -13.76 -19.36 -9.80
C GLN A 21 -12.42 -19.06 -9.12
N THR A 22 -11.40 -18.76 -9.93
CA THR A 22 -10.15 -18.16 -9.45
C THR A 22 -10.48 -16.74 -9.03
N SER A 23 -10.62 -16.53 -7.72
CA SER A 23 -10.89 -15.18 -7.19
C SER A 23 -9.68 -14.29 -7.41
N THR A 24 -9.94 -13.05 -7.82
CA THR A 24 -8.92 -12.01 -7.90
C THR A 24 -8.52 -11.59 -6.47
N PRO A 25 -7.25 -11.75 -6.07
CA PRO A 25 -6.80 -11.32 -4.76
C PRO A 25 -6.88 -9.79 -4.61
N ILE A 26 -6.96 -9.30 -3.36
CA ILE A 26 -6.80 -7.87 -3.09
C ILE A 26 -5.40 -7.45 -3.54
N HIS A 27 -5.34 -6.35 -4.30
CA HIS A 27 -4.11 -5.69 -4.71
C HIS A 27 -4.11 -4.23 -4.25
N LEU A 28 -2.95 -3.75 -3.79
CA LEU A 28 -2.76 -2.37 -3.33
C LEU A 28 -1.72 -1.68 -4.21
N PRO A 29 -1.87 -0.36 -4.46
CA PRO A 29 -0.80 0.42 -5.08
C PRO A 29 0.41 0.51 -4.15
N ALA A 30 1.58 0.71 -4.71
CA ALA A 30 2.87 0.71 -3.99
C ALA A 30 2.92 1.68 -2.80
N ILE A 31 2.15 2.78 -2.86
CA ILE A 31 2.08 3.77 -1.77
C ILE A 31 1.51 3.18 -0.47
N PHE A 32 0.72 2.11 -0.54
CA PHE A 32 0.22 1.39 0.63
C PHE A 32 1.01 0.10 0.83
N SER A 33 2.12 0.22 1.51
CA SER A 33 3.03 -0.89 1.81
C SER A 33 3.62 -0.74 3.22
N ASP A 34 4.39 -1.70 3.64
CA ASP A 34 5.13 -1.62 4.90
C ASP A 34 5.97 -0.34 4.95
N HIS A 35 6.20 0.16 6.14
CA HIS A 35 6.95 1.39 6.44
C HIS A 35 6.28 2.70 6.00
N MET A 36 5.04 2.67 5.48
CA MET A 36 4.34 3.89 5.05
C MET A 36 4.08 4.86 6.20
N VAL A 37 3.94 6.14 5.83
CA VAL A 37 3.44 7.19 6.74
C VAL A 37 2.08 7.66 6.25
N LEU A 38 1.11 7.71 7.14
CA LEU A 38 -0.20 8.31 6.89
C LEU A 38 -0.31 9.65 7.60
N GLN A 39 -0.93 10.65 6.95
CA GLN A 39 -1.15 11.96 7.56
C GLN A 39 -1.92 11.82 8.86
N GLN A 40 -1.38 12.36 9.96
CA GLN A 40 -2.02 12.38 11.27
C GLN A 40 -3.25 13.30 11.33
N LYS A 41 -4.14 13.09 12.32
CA LYS A 41 -5.32 13.93 12.62
C LYS A 41 -6.12 14.26 11.35
N SER A 42 -6.31 13.28 10.49
CA SER A 42 -6.89 13.43 9.17
C SER A 42 -7.84 12.28 8.86
N THR A 43 -8.42 12.33 7.69
CA THR A 43 -9.16 11.20 7.09
C THR A 43 -8.49 10.86 5.78
N VAL A 44 -7.73 9.78 5.78
CA VAL A 44 -6.86 9.36 4.67
C VAL A 44 -7.63 8.46 3.71
N SER A 45 -7.51 8.71 2.40
CA SER A 45 -8.05 7.82 1.37
C SER A 45 -7.15 6.62 1.18
N ILE A 46 -7.73 5.41 1.22
CA ILE A 46 -7.08 4.14 0.88
C ILE A 46 -7.85 3.52 -0.28
N TRP A 47 -7.15 2.96 -1.25
CA TRP A 47 -7.75 2.33 -2.43
C TRP A 47 -6.94 1.14 -2.91
N GLY A 48 -7.54 0.37 -3.78
CA GLY A 48 -6.91 -0.79 -4.41
C GLY A 48 -7.87 -1.50 -5.36
N TRP A 49 -7.52 -2.72 -5.69
CA TRP A 49 -8.27 -3.57 -6.61
C TRP A 49 -8.62 -4.90 -5.96
N GLY A 50 -9.63 -5.56 -6.47
CA GLY A 50 -10.11 -6.85 -5.99
C GLY A 50 -11.21 -7.42 -6.87
N GLU A 51 -11.81 -8.50 -6.41
CA GLU A 51 -12.93 -9.16 -7.09
C GLU A 51 -14.19 -8.29 -6.98
N ALA A 52 -14.85 -8.01 -8.12
CA ALA A 52 -16.07 -7.21 -8.18
C ALA A 52 -17.16 -7.75 -7.22
N SER A 53 -17.96 -6.84 -6.69
CA SER A 53 -19.06 -7.15 -5.75
C SER A 53 -18.63 -7.78 -4.41
N THR A 54 -17.33 -7.83 -4.10
CA THR A 54 -16.86 -8.24 -2.77
C THR A 54 -16.79 -7.06 -1.81
N THR A 55 -16.88 -7.34 -0.51
CA THR A 55 -16.68 -6.34 0.53
C THR A 55 -15.26 -6.40 1.05
N VAL A 56 -14.54 -5.27 0.97
CA VAL A 56 -13.21 -5.08 1.56
C VAL A 56 -13.37 -4.43 2.93
N LYS A 57 -12.67 -4.97 3.92
CA LYS A 57 -12.65 -4.48 5.30
C LYS A 57 -11.24 -4.05 5.68
N LEU A 58 -11.15 -2.95 6.41
CA LEU A 58 -9.92 -2.37 6.91
C LEU A 58 -9.98 -2.23 8.44
N VAL A 59 -8.92 -2.64 9.13
CA VAL A 59 -8.74 -2.46 10.57
C VAL A 59 -7.35 -1.90 10.82
N GLY A 60 -7.28 -0.65 11.29
CA GLY A 60 -6.04 -0.02 11.73
C GLY A 60 -5.82 -0.27 13.23
N SER A 61 -4.61 -0.65 13.63
CA SER A 61 -4.31 -0.88 15.06
C SER A 61 -4.37 0.42 15.91
N TRP A 62 -4.43 1.59 15.29
CA TRP A 62 -4.67 2.88 15.95
C TRP A 62 -6.16 3.18 16.21
N ILE A 63 -7.06 2.37 15.63
CA ILE A 63 -8.52 2.42 15.82
C ILE A 63 -9.07 0.99 15.97
N PRO A 64 -8.64 0.23 16.98
CA PRO A 64 -8.81 -1.24 17.03
C PRO A 64 -10.28 -1.69 17.14
N ASN A 65 -11.19 -0.80 17.53
CA ASN A 65 -12.62 -1.11 17.68
C ASN A 65 -13.45 -0.77 16.44
N ASP A 66 -12.83 -0.17 15.43
CA ASP A 66 -13.50 0.24 14.21
C ASP A 66 -13.08 -0.63 13.02
N THR A 67 -14.07 -1.19 12.34
CA THR A 67 -13.89 -1.86 11.05
C THR A 67 -14.50 -1.02 9.95
N ILE A 68 -13.69 -0.55 9.04
CA ILE A 68 -14.15 0.23 7.89
C ILE A 68 -14.41 -0.72 6.73
N SER A 69 -15.58 -0.60 6.12
CA SER A 69 -15.98 -1.48 5.01
C SER A 69 -16.30 -0.67 3.75
N THR A 70 -15.98 -1.24 2.61
CA THR A 70 -16.31 -0.70 1.29
C THR A 70 -16.52 -1.84 0.29
N SER A 71 -17.28 -1.60 -0.78
CA SER A 71 -17.50 -2.58 -1.84
C SER A 71 -16.53 -2.35 -2.99
N VAL A 72 -16.12 -3.44 -3.63
CA VAL A 72 -15.40 -3.41 -4.91
C VAL A 72 -16.44 -3.17 -6.01
N ASP A 73 -16.20 -2.20 -6.87
CA ASP A 73 -17.06 -1.87 -8.01
C ASP A 73 -16.94 -2.88 -9.17
N ASP A 74 -17.77 -2.71 -10.21
CA ASP A 74 -17.80 -3.60 -11.38
C ASP A 74 -16.49 -3.54 -12.22
N CYS A 75 -15.67 -2.51 -12.00
CA CYS A 75 -14.34 -2.38 -12.61
C CYS A 75 -13.22 -3.01 -11.77
N GLY A 76 -13.60 -3.67 -10.66
CA GLY A 76 -12.63 -4.28 -9.75
C GLY A 76 -11.88 -3.28 -8.88
N ARG A 77 -12.39 -2.06 -8.66
CA ARG A 77 -11.78 -1.00 -7.85
C ARG A 77 -12.54 -0.81 -6.55
N TRP A 78 -11.81 -0.47 -5.50
CA TRP A 78 -12.41 -0.02 -4.25
C TRP A 78 -11.65 1.20 -3.71
N ARG A 79 -12.37 2.04 -2.99
CA ARG A 79 -11.82 3.19 -2.29
C ARG A 79 -12.62 3.43 -1.01
N THR A 80 -11.91 3.76 0.05
CA THR A 80 -12.51 4.16 1.32
C THR A 80 -11.68 5.21 2.01
N LYS A 81 -12.15 5.68 3.15
CA LYS A 81 -11.46 6.65 4.00
C LYS A 81 -11.28 6.08 5.39
N ILE A 82 -10.09 6.23 5.96
CA ILE A 82 -9.77 5.79 7.31
C ILE A 82 -9.34 7.00 8.16
N PRO A 83 -9.94 7.21 9.34
CA PRO A 83 -9.51 8.27 10.25
C PRO A 83 -8.16 7.92 10.86
N THR A 84 -7.33 8.94 11.09
CA THR A 84 -6.05 8.83 11.76
C THR A 84 -6.03 9.68 13.02
N CYS A 85 -5.45 9.17 14.09
CA CYS A 85 -5.24 9.89 15.33
C CYS A 85 -3.97 10.79 15.27
N GLY A 86 -3.48 11.27 16.40
CA GLY A 86 -2.21 11.98 16.51
C GLY A 86 -1.03 11.12 16.10
N HIS A 87 0.13 11.75 15.89
CA HIS A 87 1.36 11.05 15.49
C HIS A 87 1.69 9.89 16.43
N GLY A 88 2.36 8.89 15.88
CA GLY A 88 2.78 7.70 16.62
C GLY A 88 2.96 6.48 15.72
N GLY A 89 3.19 5.36 16.34
CA GLY A 89 3.48 4.07 15.71
C GLY A 89 4.63 3.34 16.42
N PRO A 90 5.07 2.21 15.87
CA PRO A 90 4.58 1.59 14.63
C PRO A 90 3.22 0.92 14.80
N TYR A 91 2.37 1.10 13.80
CA TYR A 91 1.05 0.51 13.70
C TYR A 91 0.98 -0.56 12.61
N THR A 92 -0.17 -1.25 12.56
CA THR A 92 -0.51 -2.19 11.49
C THR A 92 -1.84 -1.82 10.85
N LEU A 93 -1.99 -2.13 9.56
CA LEU A 93 -3.26 -2.06 8.84
C LEU A 93 -3.57 -3.42 8.24
N GLN A 94 -4.71 -3.98 8.64
CA GLN A 94 -5.22 -5.22 8.09
C GLN A 94 -6.27 -4.89 7.03
N ILE A 95 -6.16 -5.52 5.86
CA ILE A 95 -7.09 -5.38 4.75
C ILE A 95 -7.49 -6.78 4.31
N PHE A 96 -8.78 -7.09 4.29
CA PHE A 96 -9.29 -8.43 4.00
C PHE A 96 -10.71 -8.39 3.45
N THR A 97 -11.15 -9.50 2.85
CA THR A 97 -12.53 -9.69 2.40
C THR A 97 -13.26 -10.69 3.29
N ASP A 98 -14.60 -10.59 3.38
CA ASP A 98 -15.43 -11.52 4.18
C ASP A 98 -15.31 -12.97 3.72
N ASN A 99 -15.17 -13.18 2.44
CA ASN A 99 -15.29 -14.50 1.84
C ASN A 99 -14.03 -15.35 1.92
N ARG A 100 -12.88 -14.82 2.36
CA ARG A 100 -11.62 -15.58 2.36
C ARG A 100 -10.62 -15.10 3.41
N LYS A 101 -10.34 -15.93 4.38
CA LYS A 101 -9.20 -15.76 5.30
C LYS A 101 -7.85 -15.72 4.56
N GLU A 102 -7.79 -16.25 3.34
CA GLU A 102 -6.58 -16.34 2.51
C GLU A 102 -6.23 -15.02 1.79
N ASN A 103 -7.19 -14.11 1.61
CA ASN A 103 -6.98 -12.79 0.99
C ASN A 103 -6.82 -11.70 2.05
N LYS A 104 -5.91 -11.91 3.00
CA LYS A 104 -5.59 -10.93 4.04
C LYS A 104 -4.23 -10.32 3.80
N ILE A 105 -4.20 -9.01 3.65
CA ILE A 105 -2.97 -8.21 3.63
C ILE A 105 -2.77 -7.62 5.03
N ILE A 106 -1.57 -7.69 5.57
CA ILE A 106 -1.19 -7.04 6.82
C ILE A 106 0.00 -6.15 6.54
N LEU A 107 -0.22 -4.85 6.51
CA LEU A 107 0.83 -3.85 6.41
C LEU A 107 1.36 -3.54 7.81
N LYS A 108 2.68 -3.44 7.93
CA LYS A 108 3.39 -3.29 9.20
C LYS A 108 4.25 -2.04 9.22
N ASP A 109 4.69 -1.67 10.42
CA ASP A 109 5.57 -0.52 10.66
C ASP A 109 5.02 0.77 10.05
N ILE A 110 3.71 1.00 10.22
CA ILE A 110 3.03 2.20 9.76
C ILE A 110 3.20 3.29 10.80
N LEU A 111 3.59 4.48 10.36
CA LEU A 111 3.61 5.67 11.19
C LEU A 111 2.42 6.57 10.85
N LEU A 112 1.88 7.23 11.87
CA LEU A 112 1.02 8.40 11.70
C LEU A 112 1.88 9.63 11.97
N GLY A 113 1.92 10.57 11.02
CA GLY A 113 2.79 11.75 11.11
C GLY A 113 2.48 12.76 10.04
N GLU A 114 3.48 13.57 9.70
CA GLU A 114 3.37 14.56 8.63
C GLU A 114 3.81 13.97 7.29
N VAL A 115 2.99 14.13 6.27
CA VAL A 115 3.28 13.67 4.90
C VAL A 115 3.46 14.87 3.98
N TRP A 116 4.61 14.95 3.31
CA TRP A 116 4.96 16.06 2.42
C TRP A 116 5.33 15.56 1.03
N LEU A 117 4.78 16.23 0.02
CA LEU A 117 5.19 16.01 -1.37
C LEU A 117 6.37 16.93 -1.70
N CYS A 118 7.55 16.35 -1.89
CA CYS A 118 8.75 17.05 -2.30
C CYS A 118 8.94 16.89 -3.81
N SER A 119 8.67 17.93 -4.58
CA SER A 119 8.75 17.93 -6.04
C SER A 119 9.51 19.16 -6.54
N GLY A 120 10.02 19.09 -7.75
CA GLY A 120 10.76 20.19 -8.38
C GLY A 120 11.59 19.71 -9.57
N GLN A 121 12.80 20.23 -9.68
CA GLN A 121 13.75 19.95 -10.76
C GLN A 121 15.04 19.33 -10.19
N SER A 122 16.16 19.50 -10.91
CA SER A 122 17.47 18.90 -10.58
C SER A 122 17.92 19.12 -9.13
N ASN A 123 17.65 20.28 -8.53
CA ASN A 123 18.01 20.52 -7.14
C ASN A 123 17.23 19.61 -6.15
N MET A 124 15.97 19.27 -6.48
CA MET A 124 15.20 18.33 -5.65
C MET A 124 15.73 16.90 -5.74
N GLU A 125 16.40 16.54 -6.83
CA GLU A 125 17.08 15.25 -6.98
C GLU A 125 18.48 15.21 -6.36
N TRP A 126 19.05 16.36 -6.06
CA TRP A 126 20.41 16.45 -5.54
C TRP A 126 20.54 15.62 -4.26
N SER A 127 21.35 14.59 -4.31
CA SER A 127 21.60 13.69 -3.19
C SER A 127 22.98 13.95 -2.56
N PRO A 128 23.24 13.49 -1.34
CA PRO A 128 24.58 13.55 -0.76
C PRO A 128 25.67 12.94 -1.63
N ASN A 129 25.35 11.94 -2.47
CA ASN A 129 26.30 11.38 -3.43
C ASN A 129 26.75 12.37 -4.51
N ASN A 130 25.95 13.41 -4.78
CA ASN A 130 26.31 14.51 -5.67
C ASN A 130 27.16 15.60 -4.98
N GLY A 131 27.36 15.49 -3.67
CA GLY A 131 28.12 16.40 -2.83
C GLY A 131 27.23 17.37 -2.06
N ILE A 132 27.36 17.38 -0.75
CA ILE A 132 26.80 18.35 0.18
C ILE A 132 27.87 18.76 1.19
N HIS A 133 27.67 19.90 1.85
CA HIS A 133 28.53 20.32 2.95
C HIS A 133 28.45 19.27 4.09
N ASN A 134 29.58 18.95 4.71
CA ASN A 134 29.69 17.93 5.77
C ASN A 134 29.10 16.57 5.39
N ARG A 135 29.26 16.18 4.12
CA ARG A 135 28.64 14.95 3.55
C ARG A 135 28.76 13.73 4.44
N GLN A 136 29.98 13.39 4.87
CA GLN A 136 30.20 12.15 5.62
C GLN A 136 29.54 12.21 6.99
N GLU A 137 29.68 13.33 7.69
CA GLU A 137 29.06 13.54 9.01
C GLU A 137 27.52 13.43 8.94
N GLU A 138 26.90 14.06 7.91
CA GLU A 138 25.44 13.99 7.72
C GLU A 138 24.95 12.58 7.35
N ILE A 139 25.73 11.85 6.57
CA ILE A 139 25.40 10.44 6.26
C ILE A 139 25.51 9.59 7.52
N ASP A 140 26.63 9.65 8.24
CA ASP A 140 26.86 8.80 9.42
C ASP A 140 25.81 9.05 10.52
N ASN A 141 25.30 10.28 10.63
CA ASN A 141 24.27 10.66 11.58
C ASN A 141 22.83 10.47 11.07
N ALA A 142 22.62 9.91 9.86
CA ALA A 142 21.30 9.81 9.24
C ALA A 142 20.50 8.56 9.68
N ASN A 143 20.59 8.18 10.93
CA ASN A 143 19.75 7.13 11.51
C ASN A 143 18.49 7.75 12.15
N HIS A 144 17.47 8.01 11.31
CA HIS A 144 16.20 8.62 11.72
C HIS A 144 15.03 7.70 11.40
N PRO A 145 14.72 6.69 12.23
CA PRO A 145 13.72 5.68 11.92
C PRO A 145 12.28 6.22 11.80
N HIS A 146 12.03 7.45 12.25
CA HIS A 146 10.74 8.13 12.08
C HIS A 146 10.65 8.96 10.79
N ILE A 147 11.76 9.15 10.07
CA ILE A 147 11.74 9.75 8.73
C ILE A 147 11.65 8.62 7.71
N ARG A 148 10.72 8.75 6.76
CA ARG A 148 10.49 7.79 5.68
C ARG A 148 10.59 8.49 4.34
N PHE A 149 11.11 7.78 3.35
CA PHE A 149 11.14 8.22 1.97
C PHE A 149 10.27 7.35 1.10
N PHE A 150 9.49 7.96 0.24
CA PHE A 150 8.81 7.30 -0.86
C PHE A 150 9.23 7.98 -2.16
N SER A 151 10.22 7.41 -2.84
CA SER A 151 10.86 8.05 -4.00
C SER A 151 10.32 7.44 -5.29
N LEU A 152 9.60 8.24 -6.07
CA LEU A 152 9.06 7.84 -7.36
C LEU A 152 10.18 7.66 -8.40
N SER A 153 10.09 6.58 -9.17
CA SER A 153 10.90 6.42 -10.38
C SER A 153 10.50 7.48 -11.41
N LYS A 154 11.49 7.97 -12.17
CA LYS A 154 11.21 8.89 -13.28
C LYS A 154 10.46 8.16 -14.38
N GLN A 155 9.20 8.44 -14.50
CA GLN A 155 8.34 7.91 -15.56
C GLN A 155 7.42 9.00 -16.09
N GLY A 156 7.38 9.13 -17.42
CA GLY A 156 6.38 9.97 -18.08
C GLY A 156 5.11 9.18 -18.32
N SER A 157 3.96 9.80 -18.09
CA SER A 157 2.67 9.23 -18.46
C SER A 157 1.81 10.30 -19.14
N LYS A 158 1.00 9.89 -20.12
CA LYS A 158 0.03 10.77 -20.80
C LYS A 158 -1.27 10.92 -20.01
N SER A 159 -1.50 10.10 -19.01
CA SER A 159 -2.69 10.11 -18.15
C SER A 159 -2.30 9.93 -16.69
N PRO A 160 -3.13 10.40 -15.74
CA PRO A 160 -2.94 10.11 -14.32
C PRO A 160 -2.85 8.60 -14.08
N GLN A 161 -1.93 8.20 -13.20
CA GLN A 161 -1.75 6.80 -12.82
C GLN A 161 -2.24 6.59 -11.38
N GLU A 162 -2.84 5.42 -11.11
CA GLU A 162 -3.33 5.05 -9.78
C GLU A 162 -2.31 4.23 -8.98
N ASP A 163 -1.22 3.82 -9.63
CA ASP A 163 -0.08 3.12 -9.03
C ASP A 163 1.25 3.63 -9.60
N CYS A 164 2.36 3.29 -8.96
CA CYS A 164 3.70 3.72 -9.35
C CYS A 164 4.76 2.70 -8.91
N TYR A 165 5.96 2.82 -9.47
CA TYR A 165 7.12 2.03 -9.04
C TYR A 165 7.90 2.80 -7.98
N ALA A 166 7.65 2.47 -6.73
CA ALA A 166 8.31 3.02 -5.56
C ALA A 166 8.11 2.11 -4.34
N GLN A 167 8.86 2.36 -3.28
CA GLN A 167 8.67 1.73 -1.98
C GLN A 167 8.98 2.72 -0.87
N TRP A 168 8.38 2.50 0.30
CA TRP A 168 8.74 3.24 1.50
C TRP A 168 10.05 2.71 2.08
N GLU A 169 10.91 3.64 2.47
CA GLU A 169 12.22 3.32 3.03
C GLU A 169 12.45 4.14 4.30
N GLN A 170 13.02 3.50 5.31
CA GLN A 170 13.46 4.19 6.51
C GLN A 170 14.69 5.04 6.22
N CYS A 171 14.83 6.16 6.88
CA CYS A 171 16.03 6.99 6.79
C CYS A 171 17.18 6.33 7.55
N THR A 172 18.03 5.62 6.81
CA THR A 172 19.32 5.08 7.25
C THR A 172 20.45 5.77 6.50
N PRO A 173 21.71 5.65 6.93
CA PRO A 173 22.86 6.16 6.20
C PRO A 173 22.89 5.73 4.73
N GLU A 174 22.58 4.45 4.44
CA GLU A 174 22.60 3.88 3.09
C GLU A 174 21.48 4.46 2.20
N ILE A 175 20.32 4.74 2.79
CA ILE A 175 19.17 5.28 2.07
C ILE A 175 19.36 6.79 1.89
N MET A 176 19.68 7.54 2.95
CA MET A 176 19.83 8.99 2.93
C MET A 176 20.81 9.43 1.85
N GLN A 177 21.97 8.78 1.71
CA GLN A 177 22.98 9.18 0.74
C GLN A 177 22.52 9.16 -0.73
N LYS A 178 21.42 8.44 -1.02
CA LYS A 178 20.84 8.28 -2.36
C LYS A 178 19.55 9.10 -2.57
N ARG A 179 18.99 9.67 -1.50
CA ARG A 179 17.73 10.39 -1.56
C ARG A 179 17.96 11.90 -1.62
N SER A 180 16.91 12.67 -1.92
CA SER A 180 16.99 14.12 -1.98
C SER A 180 17.52 14.72 -0.68
N ALA A 181 18.66 15.43 -0.75
CA ALA A 181 19.23 16.12 0.39
C ALA A 181 18.30 17.24 0.88
N ILE A 182 17.63 17.95 -0.05
CA ILE A 182 16.67 19.01 0.30
C ILE A 182 15.48 18.41 1.07
N ALA A 183 14.90 17.33 0.57
CA ALA A 183 13.80 16.65 1.26
C ALA A 183 14.23 16.12 2.62
N TYR A 184 15.44 15.56 2.72
CA TYR A 184 16.01 15.08 4.00
C TYR A 184 16.14 16.20 5.02
N PHE A 185 16.82 17.30 4.69
CA PHE A 185 17.02 18.41 5.63
C PHE A 185 15.69 19.08 6.03
N PHE A 186 14.78 19.19 5.08
CA PHE A 186 13.43 19.70 5.36
C PHE A 186 12.69 18.75 6.34
N GLY A 187 12.64 17.47 6.06
CA GLY A 187 11.98 16.48 6.93
C GLY A 187 12.61 16.41 8.32
N LYS A 188 13.95 16.36 8.40
CA LYS A 188 14.72 16.39 9.65
C LYS A 188 14.38 17.62 10.49
N ARG A 189 14.30 18.80 9.86
CA ARG A 189 13.95 20.05 10.54
C ARG A 189 12.50 20.07 11.03
N LEU A 190 11.56 19.56 10.21
CA LEU A 190 10.16 19.47 10.61
C LEU A 190 9.98 18.52 11.80
N GLN A 191 10.55 17.32 11.73
CA GLN A 191 10.50 16.34 12.82
C GLN A 191 10.97 16.94 14.14
N GLN A 192 12.11 17.63 14.13
CA GLN A 192 12.65 18.30 15.31
C GLN A 192 11.73 19.41 15.86
N LYS A 193 11.09 20.19 14.96
CA LYS A 193 10.25 21.32 15.34
C LYS A 193 8.86 20.92 15.79
N LEU A 194 8.28 19.90 15.15
CA LEU A 194 6.92 19.44 15.43
C LEU A 194 6.89 18.30 16.46
N ASN A 195 8.05 17.70 16.74
CA ASN A 195 8.20 16.54 17.60
C ASN A 195 7.28 15.38 17.17
N VAL A 196 7.33 15.03 15.90
CA VAL A 196 6.53 13.97 15.27
C VAL A 196 7.40 12.83 14.76
#